data_f75e04fefc80611e7dd78143b13b3d44
#
_entry.id   f75e04fefc80611e7dd78143b13b3d44
#
_cell.length_a   1.000
_cell.length_b   1.000
_cell.length_c   1.000
_cell.angle_alpha   90.00
_cell.angle_beta   90.00
_cell.angle_gamma   90.00
#
_symmetry.space_group_name_H-M   'P 1'
#
loop_
_entity.id
_entity.type
_entity.pdbx_description
1 polymer ?
#
loop_
_entity_poly.entity_id
_entity_poly.type
_entity_poly.pdbx_seq_one_letter_code
_entity_poly.pdbx_strand_id
1 'polypeptide(L)'
;MTRTTTLWSLLLLSAALALGSCTKDATEQATGPEPEAKAASKLVFSSENAVRGELLVCFGEEAVAGIESSVMQVTRSGGVATRSGIADFDAVLGSIGVKALQRLFPVDERNEERTRAAGLHRCYVVE
;
A
#
# COMPACT_ATOMS: atom_id res chain seq x y z
N MET A 1 -47.34 -11.87 -14.52
CA MET A 1 -48.36 -11.83 -13.45
C MET A 1 -47.72 -11.36 -12.17
N THR A 2 -48.25 -10.22 -11.74
CA THR A 2 -48.27 -9.55 -10.41
C THR A 2 -46.91 -9.11 -9.83
N ARG A 3 -46.50 -7.87 -9.98
CA ARG A 3 -46.83 -6.57 -9.33
C ARG A 3 -46.99 -6.68 -7.80
N THR A 4 -46.06 -6.05 -7.06
CA THR A 4 -46.44 -5.17 -5.95
C THR A 4 -45.33 -4.16 -5.65
N THR A 5 -45.65 -2.93 -5.98
CA THR A 5 -45.11 -1.66 -5.48
C THR A 5 -45.57 -1.45 -4.04
N THR A 6 -44.67 -0.98 -3.18
CA THR A 6 -45.10 -0.25 -1.98
C THR A 6 -44.21 0.95 -1.75
N LEU A 7 -44.79 2.10 -2.08
CA LEU A 7 -44.51 3.45 -1.61
C LEU A 7 -44.96 3.59 -0.15
N TRP A 8 -44.15 4.19 0.68
CA TRP A 8 -44.56 5.02 1.81
C TRP A 8 -43.36 5.93 2.13
N SER A 9 -43.40 7.21 1.79
CA SER A 9 -44.20 8.34 2.31
C SER A 9 -43.71 8.85 3.67
N LEU A 10 -43.00 10.00 3.58
CA LEU A 10 -43.18 11.27 4.30
C LEU A 10 -43.44 11.23 5.82
N LEU A 11 -42.63 11.99 6.55
CA LEU A 11 -43.02 13.00 7.56
C LEU A 11 -41.73 13.64 8.10
N LEU A 12 -41.40 14.87 7.73
CA LEU A 12 -41.75 16.15 8.32
C LEU A 12 -41.06 16.46 9.69
N LEU A 13 -40.19 17.47 9.63
CA LEU A 13 -40.23 18.74 10.37
C LEU A 13 -39.90 18.70 11.87
N SER A 14 -38.77 19.30 12.25
CA SER A 14 -38.79 20.32 13.33
C SER A 14 -37.49 21.12 13.35
N ALA A 15 -37.66 22.41 13.24
CA ALA A 15 -36.69 23.46 13.45
C ALA A 15 -36.51 23.70 14.96
N ALA A 16 -35.28 23.95 15.43
CA ALA A 16 -35.02 24.69 16.64
C ALA A 16 -33.78 25.55 16.46
N LEU A 17 -34.02 26.83 16.34
CA LEU A 17 -33.05 27.90 16.50
C LEU A 17 -32.64 27.99 17.98
N ALA A 18 -31.34 28.03 18.25
CA ALA A 18 -30.83 28.65 19.48
C ALA A 18 -29.59 29.47 19.13
N LEU A 19 -29.76 30.77 19.20
CA LEU A 19 -28.74 31.81 19.21
C LEU A 19 -27.99 31.80 20.54
N GLY A 20 -26.68 31.87 20.49
CA GLY A 20 -25.82 32.06 21.64
C GLY A 20 -24.40 32.34 21.22
N SER A 21 -24.11 33.50 20.86
CA SER A 21 -23.23 34.61 21.30
C SER A 21 -21.80 34.23 21.71
N CYS A 22 -20.91 34.74 20.88
CA CYS A 22 -19.55 35.26 21.07
C CYS A 22 -18.80 35.00 22.39
N THR A 23 -17.59 34.47 22.28
CA THR A 23 -16.40 35.21 22.73
C THR A 23 -15.16 34.75 21.94
N LYS A 24 -14.36 35.73 21.57
CA LYS A 24 -13.04 35.65 20.90
C LYS A 24 -12.06 34.90 21.78
N ASP A 25 -11.30 33.98 21.21
CA ASP A 25 -9.86 34.16 21.16
C ASP A 25 -9.26 33.25 20.08
N ALA A 26 -8.33 33.82 19.38
CA ALA A 26 -7.69 33.27 18.19
C ALA A 26 -6.75 32.15 18.55
N THR A 27 -6.91 31.01 17.89
CA THR A 27 -5.83 30.24 17.31
C THR A 27 -6.47 29.38 16.23
N GLU A 28 -6.36 29.84 15.01
CA GLU A 28 -6.66 29.06 13.82
C GLU A 28 -5.76 27.85 13.78
N GLN A 29 -6.33 26.72 14.06
CA GLN A 29 -5.81 25.47 13.57
C GLN A 29 -6.91 24.86 12.71
N ALA A 30 -6.85 25.19 11.45
CA ALA A 30 -7.67 24.60 10.42
C ALA A 30 -7.37 23.08 10.38
N THR A 31 -8.22 22.33 11.07
CA THR A 31 -8.30 20.90 10.86
C THR A 31 -9.13 20.67 9.60
N GLY A 32 -8.48 20.84 8.44
CA GLY A 32 -8.98 20.26 7.22
C GLY A 32 -8.93 18.74 7.34
N PRO A 33 -9.83 17.99 6.67
CA PRO A 33 -9.72 16.55 6.61
C PRO A 33 -8.36 16.23 5.99
N GLU A 34 -7.50 15.63 6.81
CA GLU A 34 -6.22 15.08 6.40
C GLU A 34 -6.53 14.07 5.28
N PRO A 35 -6.01 14.27 4.07
CA PRO A 35 -6.14 13.24 3.05
C PRO A 35 -5.46 12.01 3.61
N GLU A 36 -6.19 10.90 3.70
CA GLU A 36 -5.63 9.59 4.01
C GLU A 36 -4.36 9.43 3.20
N ALA A 37 -3.23 9.55 3.89
CA ALA A 37 -1.93 9.33 3.28
C ALA A 37 -1.93 7.88 2.80
N LYS A 38 -2.14 7.69 1.50
CA LYS A 38 -1.70 6.49 0.81
C LYS A 38 -0.32 6.22 1.37
N ALA A 39 -0.14 5.05 1.97
CA ALA A 39 1.10 4.65 2.59
C ALA A 39 2.24 4.92 1.60
N ALA A 40 2.85 6.08 1.74
CA ALA A 40 4.01 6.44 0.94
C ALA A 40 5.09 5.46 1.37
N SER A 41 5.56 4.65 0.44
CA SER A 41 6.71 3.79 0.66
C SER A 41 7.84 4.68 1.13
N LYS A 42 8.21 4.53 2.42
CA LYS A 42 9.25 5.35 3.03
C LYS A 42 10.59 4.87 2.49
N LEU A 43 11.14 5.61 1.54
CA LEU A 43 12.49 5.37 1.07
C LEU A 43 13.47 5.80 2.17
N VAL A 44 14.20 4.86 2.73
CA VAL A 44 15.27 5.13 3.71
C VAL A 44 16.61 4.96 3.00
N PHE A 45 17.30 6.08 2.78
CA PHE A 45 18.65 6.05 2.26
C PHE A 45 19.66 6.09 3.42
N SER A 46 20.52 5.08 3.47
CA SER A 46 21.73 5.10 4.31
C SER A 46 22.95 5.04 3.38
N SER A 47 23.69 6.13 3.30
CA SER A 47 24.84 6.22 2.40
C SER A 47 26.02 5.35 2.83
N GLU A 48 26.09 5.01 4.12
CA GLU A 48 27.23 4.26 4.69
C GLU A 48 27.22 2.77 4.34
N ASN A 49 25.99 2.20 4.14
CA ASN A 49 25.80 0.78 3.84
C ASN A 49 25.13 0.55 2.49
N ALA A 50 25.08 1.55 1.64
CA ALA A 50 24.46 1.44 0.34
C ALA A 50 25.29 0.58 -0.64
N VAL A 51 24.70 -0.46 -1.17
CA VAL A 51 25.27 -1.24 -2.28
C VAL A 51 24.86 -0.56 -3.59
N ARG A 52 25.87 -0.26 -4.41
CA ARG A 52 25.60 0.44 -5.69
C ARG A 52 24.84 -0.49 -6.63
N GLY A 53 23.73 0.04 -7.17
CA GLY A 53 22.88 -0.70 -8.11
C GLY A 53 21.83 -1.58 -7.44
N GLU A 54 21.74 -1.55 -6.13
CA GLU A 54 20.72 -2.28 -5.37
C GLU A 54 19.80 -1.32 -4.63
N LEU A 55 18.52 -1.64 -4.64
CA LEU A 55 17.49 -0.96 -3.87
C LEU A 55 16.71 -1.98 -3.04
N LEU A 56 16.65 -1.75 -1.73
CA LEU A 56 15.81 -2.55 -0.84
C LEU A 56 14.41 -1.95 -0.76
N VAL A 57 13.40 -2.74 -1.07
CA VAL A 57 11.99 -2.34 -1.04
C VAL A 57 11.22 -3.31 -0.16
N CYS A 58 10.47 -2.78 0.82
CA CYS A 58 9.54 -3.56 1.62
C CYS A 58 8.10 -3.11 1.29
N PHE A 59 7.26 -4.05 0.92
CA PHE A 59 5.89 -3.81 0.49
C PHE A 59 4.90 -3.89 1.66
N GLY A 60 3.75 -3.22 1.52
CA GLY A 60 2.62 -3.39 2.42
C GLY A 60 2.03 -4.82 2.31
N GLU A 61 1.37 -5.26 3.36
CA GLU A 61 0.79 -6.61 3.44
C GLU A 61 -0.17 -6.90 2.29
N GLU A 62 -0.93 -5.90 1.87
CA GLU A 62 -1.91 -5.98 0.79
C GLU A 62 -1.30 -6.30 -0.58
N ALA A 63 -0.03 -5.94 -0.79
CA ALA A 63 0.67 -6.14 -2.05
C ALA A 63 1.39 -7.50 -2.14
N VAL A 64 1.64 -8.14 -1.00
CA VAL A 64 2.51 -9.32 -0.90
C VAL A 64 2.05 -10.47 -1.77
N ALA A 65 0.78 -10.83 -1.72
CA ALA A 65 0.25 -11.97 -2.47
C ALA A 65 0.43 -11.82 -3.98
N GLY A 66 0.22 -10.59 -4.50
CA GLY A 66 0.41 -10.28 -5.92
C GLY A 66 1.88 -10.40 -6.34
N ILE A 67 2.76 -9.80 -5.56
CA ILE A 67 4.20 -9.81 -5.84
C ILE A 67 4.79 -11.22 -5.74
N GLU A 68 4.47 -11.95 -4.68
CA GLU A 68 4.91 -13.34 -4.51
C GLU A 68 4.48 -14.20 -5.71
N SER A 69 3.22 -14.06 -6.14
CA SER A 69 2.72 -14.78 -7.31
C SER A 69 3.49 -14.44 -8.57
N SER A 70 3.71 -13.15 -8.86
CA SER A 70 4.41 -12.69 -10.05
C SER A 70 5.87 -13.15 -10.08
N VAL A 71 6.59 -12.92 -8.98
CA VAL A 71 8.01 -13.28 -8.88
C VAL A 71 8.18 -14.81 -8.91
N MET A 72 7.35 -15.54 -8.19
CA MET A 72 7.45 -17.00 -8.10
C MET A 72 7.12 -17.69 -9.44
N GLN A 73 6.16 -17.15 -10.21
CA GLN A 73 5.84 -17.68 -11.53
C GLN A 73 7.03 -17.62 -12.47
N VAL A 74 7.75 -16.50 -12.51
CA VAL A 74 8.94 -16.31 -13.35
C VAL A 74 10.10 -17.18 -12.86
N THR A 75 10.34 -17.22 -11.55
CA THR A 75 11.43 -18.01 -10.96
C THR A 75 11.26 -19.51 -11.19
N ARG A 76 10.03 -20.03 -11.08
CA ARG A 76 9.73 -21.45 -11.37
C ARG A 76 10.00 -21.85 -12.82
N SER A 77 9.87 -20.91 -13.75
CA SER A 77 10.23 -21.12 -15.15
C SER A 77 11.73 -20.95 -15.45
N GLY A 78 12.56 -20.72 -14.42
CA GLY A 78 14.00 -20.51 -14.56
C GLY A 78 14.35 -19.09 -15.03
N GLY A 79 13.41 -18.18 -15.03
CA GLY A 79 13.61 -16.78 -15.39
C GLY A 79 14.01 -15.90 -14.20
N VAL A 80 14.41 -14.66 -14.51
CA VAL A 80 14.65 -13.59 -13.53
C VAL A 80 13.46 -12.65 -13.59
N ALA A 81 12.80 -12.44 -12.46
CA ALA A 81 11.70 -11.50 -12.38
C ALA A 81 12.23 -10.06 -12.45
N THR A 82 11.59 -9.25 -13.30
CA THR A 82 11.87 -7.81 -13.45
C THR A 82 10.63 -6.96 -13.19
N ARG A 83 9.53 -7.61 -12.83
CA ARG A 83 8.23 -6.96 -12.55
C ARG A 83 7.62 -7.53 -11.28
N SER A 84 6.90 -6.68 -10.58
CA SER A 84 6.21 -7.01 -9.34
C SER A 84 4.77 -7.48 -9.54
N GLY A 85 4.15 -7.09 -10.66
CA GLY A 85 2.71 -7.23 -10.89
C GLY A 85 1.89 -6.05 -10.36
N ILE A 86 2.54 -5.02 -9.81
CA ILE A 86 1.91 -3.77 -9.40
C ILE A 86 2.20 -2.72 -10.47
N ALA A 87 1.17 -2.24 -11.17
CA ALA A 87 1.33 -1.40 -12.35
C ALA A 87 2.16 -0.13 -12.12
N ASP A 88 1.88 0.62 -11.05
CA ASP A 88 2.59 1.86 -10.74
C ASP A 88 4.06 1.61 -10.36
N PHE A 89 4.31 0.55 -9.62
CA PHE A 89 5.68 0.16 -9.27
C PHE A 89 6.43 -0.39 -10.47
N ASP A 90 5.79 -1.19 -11.30
CA ASP A 90 6.37 -1.73 -12.54
C ASP A 90 6.73 -0.63 -13.55
N ALA A 91 5.99 0.48 -13.57
CA ALA A 91 6.36 1.66 -14.36
C ALA A 91 7.67 2.29 -13.87
N VAL A 92 7.86 2.37 -12.55
CA VAL A 92 9.13 2.83 -11.95
C VAL A 92 10.25 1.86 -12.28
N LEU A 93 10.05 0.55 -12.08
CA LEU A 93 11.05 -0.47 -12.40
C LEU A 93 11.50 -0.38 -13.87
N GLY A 94 10.54 -0.18 -14.79
CA GLY A 94 10.81 0.02 -16.20
C GLY A 94 11.64 1.28 -16.48
N SER A 95 11.38 2.37 -15.78
CA SER A 95 12.08 3.65 -15.97
C SER A 95 13.53 3.61 -15.52
N ILE A 96 13.86 2.83 -14.50
CA ILE A 96 15.23 2.68 -13.98
C ILE A 96 16.00 1.50 -14.59
N GLY A 97 15.36 0.72 -15.46
CA GLY A 97 16.01 -0.38 -16.18
C GLY A 97 16.40 -1.55 -15.28
N VAL A 98 15.48 -2.01 -14.44
CA VAL A 98 15.68 -3.12 -13.50
C VAL A 98 16.11 -4.40 -14.22
N LYS A 99 17.11 -5.05 -13.67
CA LYS A 99 17.67 -6.32 -14.12
C LYS A 99 17.11 -7.51 -13.36
N ALA A 100 16.84 -7.32 -12.06
CA ALA A 100 16.30 -8.36 -11.19
C ALA A 100 15.43 -7.76 -10.09
N LEU A 101 14.36 -8.46 -9.77
CA LEU A 101 13.52 -8.27 -8.60
C LEU A 101 13.45 -9.61 -7.88
N GLN A 102 14.04 -9.69 -6.70
CA GLN A 102 14.10 -10.94 -5.95
C GLN A 102 13.83 -10.71 -4.47
N ARG A 103 13.27 -11.72 -3.82
CA ARG A 103 13.02 -11.67 -2.38
C ARG A 103 14.35 -11.61 -1.62
N LEU A 104 14.49 -10.64 -0.69
CA LEU A 104 15.71 -10.48 0.12
C LEU A 104 16.00 -11.74 0.96
N PHE A 105 14.95 -12.34 1.50
CA PHE A 105 15.03 -13.61 2.23
C PHE A 105 14.38 -14.70 1.36
N PRO A 106 15.17 -15.56 0.70
CA PRO A 106 14.64 -16.65 -0.12
C PRO A 106 13.69 -17.55 0.68
N VAL A 107 12.75 -18.16 -0.04
CA VAL A 107 11.82 -19.12 0.56
C VAL A 107 12.62 -20.34 1.03
N ASP A 108 12.58 -20.59 2.33
CA ASP A 108 13.16 -21.78 2.97
C ASP A 108 12.09 -22.40 3.86
N GLU A 109 11.68 -23.62 3.55
CA GLU A 109 10.62 -24.35 4.29
C GLU A 109 10.86 -24.40 5.81
N ARG A 110 12.12 -24.42 6.24
CA ARG A 110 12.49 -24.48 7.65
C ARG A 110 12.29 -23.16 8.38
N ASN A 111 12.41 -22.04 7.67
CA ASN A 111 12.42 -20.71 8.26
C ASN A 111 11.25 -19.84 7.78
N GLU A 112 10.45 -20.30 6.81
CA GLU A 112 9.42 -19.49 6.16
C GLU A 112 8.39 -18.94 7.17
N GLU A 113 7.96 -19.76 8.12
CA GLU A 113 7.02 -19.33 9.16
C GLU A 113 7.59 -18.16 9.99
N ARG A 114 8.85 -18.26 10.41
CA ARG A 114 9.53 -17.21 11.17
C ARG A 114 9.76 -15.96 10.33
N THR A 115 10.11 -16.13 9.06
CA THR A 115 10.30 -15.03 8.10
C THR A 115 8.99 -14.29 7.90
N ARG A 116 7.87 -15.00 7.78
CA ARG A 116 6.54 -14.42 7.67
C ARG A 116 6.10 -13.72 8.96
N ALA A 117 6.28 -14.36 10.10
CA ALA A 117 5.96 -13.78 11.41
C ALA A 117 6.73 -12.47 11.69
N ALA A 118 7.98 -12.38 11.22
CA ALA A 118 8.80 -11.18 11.31
C ALA A 118 8.52 -10.14 10.19
N GLY A 119 7.63 -10.42 9.24
CA GLY A 119 7.33 -9.55 8.11
C GLY A 119 8.45 -9.42 7.06
N LEU A 120 9.51 -10.22 7.17
CA LEU A 120 10.68 -10.17 6.28
C LEU A 120 10.39 -10.71 4.87
N HIS A 121 9.34 -11.50 4.70
CA HIS A 121 8.88 -12.01 3.41
C HIS A 121 8.43 -10.90 2.45
N ARG A 122 8.20 -9.70 2.97
CA ARG A 122 7.76 -8.52 2.20
C ARG A 122 8.90 -7.72 1.60
N CYS A 123 10.15 -8.03 1.97
CA CYS A 123 11.32 -7.27 1.55
C CYS A 123 11.98 -7.90 0.33
N TYR A 124 12.24 -7.07 -0.67
CA TYR A 124 12.79 -7.43 -1.97
C TYR A 124 14.00 -6.57 -2.30
N VAL A 125 14.93 -7.14 -3.04
CA VAL A 125 16.04 -6.43 -3.66
C VAL A 125 15.71 -6.20 -5.13
N VAL A 126 15.94 -4.98 -5.58
CA VAL A 126 15.85 -4.54 -6.97
C VAL A 126 17.26 -4.22 -7.45
N GLU A 127 17.70 -4.86 -8.54
CA GLU A 127 19.00 -4.66 -9.18
C GLU A 127 18.87 -4.03 -10.57
#